data_f2618c41633a12d20b514ce6bc9db512
#
_entry.id   f2618c41633a12d20b514ce6bc9db512
#
_cell.length_a   1.000
_cell.length_b   1.000
_cell.length_c   1.000
_cell.angle_alpha   90.00
_cell.angle_beta   90.00
_cell.angle_gamma   90.00
#
_symmetry.space_group_name_H-M   'P 1'
#
loop_
_entity.id
_entity.type
_entity.pdbx_description
1 polymer ?
#
loop_
_entity_poly.entity_id
_entity_poly.type
_entity_poly.pdbx_seq_one_letter_code
_entity_poly.pdbx_strand_id
1 'polypeptide(L)'
;MADTPEVIRVAADILTKRYGGKQELVDVERLDGSGVAEVYRARVVNNPFFQHRSVVVKRSPASGDELVDAAFLRETVAYQFATSLSPSARPGPVLLGYDTAQRVLIISDLGDGRTLADALRAADEATHTDILRKLGRALGMMHAGTADEEDAFNVLLQRMTRSRPNSANLQKLRDCLLSHRIRIGVNVIEGAGVAIPAEVRIAASNVQSRLLRGGMRAFTPFDLTPDNIVETDSAFHFLDYEWAGYRDVTFDVAFVVARFPAFLAAQPFNAQATEAFVDAWVREVRDVWPSVQHPDTLQARITAALIGWAMSSVALLDPLSLSELAEHDEQLRADFVAAGVDVPLPDLGGALEAGVSGPDSAHDVLRPHSQGPFTADEALVRRDLRETFESLAAFADAGADPAYRTIYEFAQALAERLR
;
A
#
# COMPACT_ATOMS: atom_id res chain seq x y z
N MET A 1 18.85 -12.14 33.55
CA MET A 1 18.01 -12.58 32.44
C MET A 1 17.10 -11.42 32.17
N ALA A 2 17.13 -10.85 30.98
CA ALA A 2 16.14 -9.83 30.57
C ALA A 2 14.74 -10.44 30.63
N ASP A 3 13.78 -9.69 31.14
CA ASP A 3 12.39 -10.17 31.28
C ASP A 3 11.83 -10.37 29.86
N THR A 4 11.37 -11.59 29.54
CA THR A 4 10.85 -11.92 28.21
C THR A 4 9.54 -11.14 27.97
N PRO A 5 9.41 -10.33 26.91
CA PRO A 5 8.20 -9.58 26.66
C PRO A 5 6.94 -10.45 26.70
N GLU A 6 5.85 -9.93 27.26
CA GLU A 6 4.58 -10.67 27.39
C GLU A 6 4.08 -11.22 26.06
N VAL A 7 4.24 -10.45 24.99
CA VAL A 7 3.83 -10.85 23.64
C VAL A 7 4.54 -12.13 23.16
N ILE A 8 5.76 -12.37 23.58
CA ILE A 8 6.51 -13.59 23.21
C ILE A 8 5.94 -14.82 23.92
N ARG A 9 5.49 -14.67 25.18
CA ARG A 9 4.79 -15.75 25.90
C ARG A 9 3.46 -16.09 25.23
N VAL A 10 2.70 -15.05 24.84
CA VAL A 10 1.46 -15.22 24.06
C VAL A 10 1.73 -15.95 22.75
N ALA A 11 2.76 -15.57 22.02
CA ALA A 11 3.13 -16.21 20.76
C ALA A 11 3.51 -17.69 20.96
N ALA A 12 4.28 -18.01 21.99
CA ALA A 12 4.62 -19.40 22.33
C ALA A 12 3.39 -20.24 22.65
N ASP A 13 2.40 -19.69 23.37
CA ASP A 13 1.13 -20.36 23.67
C ASP A 13 0.28 -20.59 22.41
N ILE A 14 0.20 -19.60 21.50
CA ILE A 14 -0.49 -19.73 20.21
C ILE A 14 0.13 -20.88 19.40
N LEU A 15 1.46 -20.89 19.26
CA LEU A 15 2.16 -21.93 18.52
C LEU A 15 1.98 -23.32 19.19
N THR A 16 2.05 -23.38 20.51
CA THR A 16 1.81 -24.62 21.28
C THR A 16 0.42 -25.19 21.02
N LYS A 17 -0.62 -24.35 21.04
CA LYS A 17 -2.00 -24.76 20.77
C LYS A 17 -2.19 -25.23 19.33
N ARG A 18 -1.51 -24.60 18.38
CA ARG A 18 -1.68 -24.88 16.95
C ARG A 18 -0.91 -26.10 16.46
N TYR A 19 0.34 -26.26 16.89
CA TYR A 19 1.25 -27.29 16.38
C TYR A 19 1.47 -28.45 17.33
N GLY A 20 1.06 -28.32 18.59
CA GLY A 20 1.30 -29.32 19.62
C GLY A 20 2.73 -29.28 20.18
N GLY A 21 2.96 -29.97 21.29
CA GLY A 21 4.21 -29.87 22.04
C GLY A 21 4.45 -28.45 22.58
N LYS A 22 5.17 -28.34 23.68
CA LYS A 22 5.51 -27.02 24.23
C LYS A 22 6.46 -26.29 23.27
N GLN A 23 6.02 -25.12 22.78
CA GLN A 23 6.84 -24.25 21.97
C GLN A 23 7.54 -23.22 22.86
N GLU A 24 8.83 -23.05 22.71
CA GLU A 24 9.63 -22.08 23.47
C GLU A 24 10.33 -21.13 22.49
N LEU A 25 10.16 -19.83 22.75
CA LEU A 25 10.77 -18.76 21.97
C LEU A 25 11.87 -18.12 22.82
N VAL A 26 13.07 -18.08 22.27
CA VAL A 26 14.29 -17.59 22.93
C VAL A 26 15.04 -16.64 21.99
N ASP A 27 16.12 -16.04 22.49
CA ASP A 27 16.97 -15.13 21.70
C ASP A 27 16.12 -14.01 21.01
N VAL A 28 15.29 -13.37 21.82
CA VAL A 28 14.32 -12.38 21.36
C VAL A 28 15.03 -11.08 21.02
N GLU A 29 14.86 -10.65 19.79
CA GLU A 29 15.34 -9.38 19.25
C GLU A 29 14.14 -8.51 18.89
N ARG A 30 14.12 -7.24 19.30
CA ARG A 30 13.15 -6.27 18.81
C ARG A 30 13.61 -5.77 17.45
N LEU A 31 12.73 -5.84 16.46
CA LEU A 31 12.98 -5.30 15.14
C LEU A 31 12.47 -3.86 15.09
N ASP A 32 13.24 -2.99 14.42
CA ASP A 32 12.81 -1.62 14.17
C ASP A 32 11.69 -1.59 13.11
N GLY A 33 10.73 -0.70 13.31
CA GLY A 33 9.61 -0.46 12.38
C GLY A 33 9.16 0.98 12.48
N SER A 34 8.61 1.52 11.40
CA SER A 34 8.13 2.91 11.33
C SER A 34 6.77 3.14 12.00
N GLY A 35 6.08 2.07 12.41
CA GLY A 35 4.73 2.14 12.97
C GLY A 35 4.66 1.95 14.48
N VAL A 36 3.43 1.99 15.01
CA VAL A 36 3.13 1.74 16.45
C VAL A 36 3.19 0.25 16.83
N ALA A 37 3.32 -0.64 15.85
CA ALA A 37 3.40 -2.08 16.08
C ALA A 37 4.71 -2.47 16.77
N GLU A 38 4.60 -3.41 17.69
CA GLU A 38 5.76 -4.06 18.29
C GLU A 38 6.13 -5.29 17.47
N VAL A 39 7.34 -5.33 16.93
CA VAL A 39 7.82 -6.45 16.10
C VAL A 39 9.04 -7.09 16.74
N TYR A 40 9.01 -8.39 16.86
CA TYR A 40 10.10 -9.17 17.46
C TYR A 40 10.47 -10.34 16.57
N ARG A 41 11.76 -10.60 16.42
CA ARG A 41 12.30 -11.87 15.94
C ARG A 41 12.60 -12.74 17.14
N ALA A 42 12.27 -14.03 17.07
CA ALA A 42 12.59 -14.98 18.12
C ALA A 42 13.00 -16.32 17.51
N ARG A 43 14.02 -16.93 18.10
CA ARG A 43 14.43 -18.29 17.74
C ARG A 43 13.51 -19.30 18.44
N VAL A 44 13.13 -20.33 17.70
CA VAL A 44 12.32 -21.43 18.23
C VAL A 44 13.26 -22.52 18.77
N VAL A 45 13.04 -22.95 20.02
CA VAL A 45 13.75 -24.11 20.55
C VAL A 45 13.35 -25.36 19.76
N ASN A 46 14.31 -26.16 19.37
CA ASN A 46 14.08 -27.30 18.48
C ASN A 46 12.97 -28.22 19.01
N ASN A 47 11.94 -28.40 18.20
CA ASN A 47 10.75 -29.18 18.53
C ASN A 47 10.33 -29.99 17.30
N PRO A 48 10.11 -31.32 17.40
CA PRO A 48 9.76 -32.16 16.26
C PRO A 48 8.39 -31.83 15.63
N PHE A 49 7.55 -31.10 16.34
CA PHE A 49 6.22 -30.70 15.84
C PHE A 49 6.22 -29.35 15.09
N PHE A 50 7.38 -28.64 15.08
CA PHE A 50 7.46 -27.32 14.45
C PHE A 50 8.78 -27.17 13.68
N GLN A 51 8.68 -26.93 12.37
CA GLN A 51 9.84 -26.97 11.49
C GLN A 51 10.59 -25.64 11.36
N HIS A 52 9.98 -24.52 11.76
CA HIS A 52 10.61 -23.21 11.67
C HIS A 52 11.62 -23.02 12.80
N ARG A 53 12.81 -22.51 12.44
CA ARG A 53 13.88 -22.23 13.43
C ARG A 53 13.75 -20.86 14.08
N SER A 54 13.11 -19.94 13.40
CA SER A 54 12.82 -18.59 13.87
C SER A 54 11.46 -18.12 13.37
N VAL A 55 10.90 -17.19 14.09
CA VAL A 55 9.60 -16.57 13.79
C VAL A 55 9.68 -15.07 13.99
N VAL A 56 8.81 -14.34 13.29
CA VAL A 56 8.56 -12.91 13.55
C VAL A 56 7.18 -12.79 14.21
N VAL A 57 7.14 -12.09 15.33
CA VAL A 57 5.94 -11.82 16.13
C VAL A 57 5.62 -10.34 16.01
N LYS A 58 4.45 -10.00 15.45
CA LYS A 58 3.94 -8.63 15.36
C LYS A 58 2.76 -8.47 16.32
N ARG A 59 2.79 -7.46 17.17
CA ARG A 59 1.67 -7.03 18.00
C ARG A 59 1.26 -5.63 17.57
N SER A 60 -0.01 -5.47 17.21
CA SER A 60 -0.59 -4.18 16.85
C SER A 60 -1.48 -3.70 18.01
N PRO A 61 -1.03 -2.77 18.86
CA PRO A 61 -1.83 -2.30 20.00
C PRO A 61 -3.15 -1.70 19.49
N ALA A 62 -4.20 -1.76 20.31
CA ALA A 62 -5.46 -1.09 19.99
C ALA A 62 -5.26 0.42 20.06
N SER A 63 -5.72 1.13 19.04
CA SER A 63 -5.65 2.60 18.97
C SER A 63 -6.84 3.26 19.67
N GLY A 64 -7.96 2.54 19.82
CA GLY A 64 -9.25 3.08 20.23
C GLY A 64 -10.09 3.63 19.08
N ASP A 65 -9.52 3.69 17.87
CA ASP A 65 -10.23 4.00 16.62
C ASP A 65 -10.62 2.69 15.92
N GLU A 66 -11.91 2.47 15.73
CA GLU A 66 -12.42 1.22 15.13
C GLU A 66 -11.93 1.00 13.70
N LEU A 67 -11.72 2.06 12.92
CA LEU A 67 -11.26 1.96 11.52
C LEU A 67 -9.79 1.59 11.45
N VAL A 68 -8.95 2.21 12.29
CA VAL A 68 -7.54 1.85 12.44
C VAL A 68 -7.44 0.42 12.95
N ASP A 69 -8.23 0.07 13.95
CA ASP A 69 -8.22 -1.26 14.55
C ASP A 69 -8.72 -2.35 13.59
N ALA A 70 -9.57 -2.00 12.62
CA ALA A 70 -10.01 -2.92 11.56
C ALA A 70 -8.87 -3.35 10.61
N ALA A 71 -7.77 -2.61 10.54
CA ALA A 71 -6.56 -2.94 9.78
C ALA A 71 -5.98 -4.29 10.19
N PHE A 72 -5.92 -4.58 11.50
CA PHE A 72 -5.39 -5.84 12.00
C PHE A 72 -6.14 -7.08 11.49
N LEU A 73 -7.47 -6.99 11.37
CA LEU A 73 -8.26 -8.08 10.80
C LEU A 73 -7.98 -8.27 9.32
N ARG A 74 -7.83 -7.18 8.58
CA ARG A 74 -7.47 -7.20 7.16
C ARG A 74 -6.10 -7.85 6.97
N GLU A 75 -5.12 -7.45 7.73
CA GLU A 75 -3.76 -8.00 7.70
C GLU A 75 -3.76 -9.50 8.03
N THR A 76 -4.49 -9.91 9.08
CA THR A 76 -4.64 -11.33 9.45
C THR A 76 -5.22 -12.15 8.30
N VAL A 77 -6.29 -11.67 7.67
CA VAL A 77 -6.92 -12.36 6.52
C VAL A 77 -5.98 -12.42 5.33
N ALA A 78 -5.27 -11.34 5.04
CA ALA A 78 -4.33 -11.28 3.93
C ALA A 78 -3.18 -12.28 4.11
N TYR A 79 -2.62 -12.39 5.31
CA TYR A 79 -1.62 -13.44 5.60
C TYR A 79 -2.21 -14.86 5.55
N GLN A 80 -3.46 -15.08 5.99
CA GLN A 80 -4.12 -16.39 5.84
C GLN A 80 -4.27 -16.75 4.36
N PHE A 81 -4.75 -15.81 3.55
CA PHE A 81 -4.90 -15.97 2.12
C PHE A 81 -3.55 -16.26 1.45
N ALA A 82 -2.56 -15.39 1.67
CA ALA A 82 -1.21 -15.57 1.11
C ALA A 82 -0.61 -16.93 1.49
N THR A 83 -0.83 -17.40 2.72
CA THR A 83 -0.35 -18.73 3.18
C THR A 83 -1.02 -19.88 2.44
N SER A 84 -2.25 -19.73 1.96
CA SER A 84 -2.97 -20.77 1.22
C SER A 84 -2.52 -20.91 -0.24
N LEU A 85 -1.83 -19.91 -0.78
CA LEU A 85 -1.34 -19.90 -2.16
C LEU A 85 -0.17 -20.88 -2.36
N SER A 86 0.03 -21.28 -3.61
CA SER A 86 1.22 -22.05 -4.00
C SER A 86 2.50 -21.26 -3.69
N PRO A 87 3.63 -21.91 -3.42
CA PRO A 87 4.89 -21.23 -3.13
C PRO A 87 5.31 -20.21 -4.20
N SER A 88 4.99 -20.45 -5.48
CA SER A 88 5.31 -19.58 -6.60
C SER A 88 4.46 -18.31 -6.68
N ALA A 89 3.23 -18.36 -6.16
CA ALA A 89 2.29 -17.23 -6.14
C ALA A 89 2.28 -16.51 -4.78
N ARG A 90 2.93 -17.10 -3.77
CA ARG A 90 2.92 -16.54 -2.41
C ARG A 90 3.75 -15.27 -2.32
N PRO A 91 3.14 -14.12 -1.96
CA PRO A 91 3.81 -12.84 -2.01
C PRO A 91 4.76 -12.56 -0.83
N GLY A 92 4.69 -13.33 0.25
CA GLY A 92 5.46 -13.04 1.46
C GLY A 92 5.54 -14.21 2.45
N PRO A 93 5.82 -13.94 3.74
CA PRO A 93 6.00 -14.97 4.75
C PRO A 93 4.69 -15.73 5.04
N VAL A 94 4.85 -16.94 5.57
CA VAL A 94 3.75 -17.83 5.96
C VAL A 94 3.18 -17.39 7.30
N LEU A 95 1.86 -17.37 7.45
CA LEU A 95 1.19 -17.16 8.73
C LEU A 95 1.26 -18.45 9.56
N LEU A 96 1.98 -18.38 10.68
CA LEU A 96 2.18 -19.48 11.60
C LEU A 96 1.16 -19.52 12.74
N GLY A 97 0.62 -18.37 13.12
CA GLY A 97 -0.40 -18.27 14.13
C GLY A 97 -0.90 -16.84 14.30
N TYR A 98 -2.03 -16.69 14.96
CA TYR A 98 -2.57 -15.38 15.32
C TYR A 98 -3.53 -15.47 16.49
N ASP A 99 -3.69 -14.35 17.20
CA ASP A 99 -4.76 -14.13 18.16
C ASP A 99 -5.34 -12.74 17.95
N THR A 100 -6.61 -12.71 17.56
CA THR A 100 -7.28 -11.45 17.24
C THR A 100 -7.74 -10.68 18.48
N ALA A 101 -7.87 -11.31 19.63
CA ALA A 101 -8.22 -10.64 20.89
C ALA A 101 -6.99 -9.93 21.47
N GLN A 102 -5.82 -10.57 21.37
CA GLN A 102 -4.56 -10.01 21.82
C GLN A 102 -3.81 -9.24 20.71
N ARG A 103 -4.37 -9.22 19.49
CA ARG A 103 -3.84 -8.52 18.31
C ARG A 103 -2.40 -8.93 17.98
N VAL A 104 -2.14 -10.24 18.01
CA VAL A 104 -0.83 -10.84 17.73
C VAL A 104 -0.87 -11.64 16.45
N LEU A 105 0.11 -11.42 15.56
CA LEU A 105 0.44 -12.21 14.39
C LEU A 105 1.79 -12.88 14.56
N ILE A 106 1.91 -14.12 14.09
CA ILE A 106 3.16 -14.86 14.04
C ILE A 106 3.38 -15.33 12.61
N ILE A 107 4.44 -14.88 12.00
CA ILE A 107 4.80 -15.22 10.62
C ILE A 107 6.18 -15.90 10.57
N SER A 108 6.46 -16.60 9.47
CA SER A 108 7.78 -17.15 9.24
C SER A 108 8.82 -16.04 9.11
N ASP A 109 9.99 -16.26 9.69
CA ASP A 109 11.13 -15.37 9.51
C ASP A 109 11.72 -15.54 8.11
N LEU A 110 12.00 -14.44 7.43
CA LEU A 110 12.65 -14.38 6.11
C LEU A 110 14.18 -14.43 6.22
N GLY A 111 14.73 -14.44 7.44
CA GLY A 111 16.17 -14.44 7.67
C GLY A 111 16.79 -13.05 7.51
N ASP A 112 18.06 -13.01 7.09
CA ASP A 112 18.85 -11.78 6.99
C ASP A 112 18.64 -11.04 5.64
N GLY A 113 17.39 -10.98 5.18
CA GLY A 113 17.03 -10.18 4.02
C GLY A 113 17.18 -8.67 4.31
N ARG A 114 17.51 -7.90 3.28
CA ARG A 114 17.54 -6.43 3.35
C ARG A 114 16.24 -5.83 2.82
N THR A 115 15.86 -4.66 3.33
CA THR A 115 14.71 -3.94 2.77
C THR A 115 15.03 -3.43 1.37
N LEU A 116 14.00 -3.24 0.55
CA LEU A 116 14.16 -2.59 -0.76
C LEU A 116 14.69 -1.16 -0.58
N ALA A 117 14.31 -0.46 0.50
CA ALA A 117 14.85 0.86 0.83
C ALA A 117 16.38 0.82 1.00
N ASP A 118 16.90 -0.16 1.73
CA ASP A 118 18.35 -0.34 1.89
C ASP A 118 19.03 -0.75 0.58
N ALA A 119 18.39 -1.63 -0.18
CA ALA A 119 18.89 -2.07 -1.47
C ALA A 119 19.02 -0.90 -2.46
N LEU A 120 17.98 -0.05 -2.57
CA LEU A 120 17.98 1.13 -3.44
C LEU A 120 18.98 2.20 -2.97
N ARG A 121 19.10 2.40 -1.65
CA ARG A 121 20.05 3.40 -1.09
C ARG A 121 21.51 3.04 -1.36
N ALA A 122 21.83 1.75 -1.38
CA ALA A 122 23.19 1.24 -1.60
C ALA A 122 23.54 1.03 -3.09
N ALA A 123 22.57 1.13 -4.01
CA ALA A 123 22.70 0.75 -5.40
C ALA A 123 23.24 1.89 -6.28
N ASP A 124 24.01 1.54 -7.30
CA ASP A 124 24.28 2.40 -8.46
C ASP A 124 23.16 2.28 -9.51
N GLU A 125 23.22 3.04 -10.57
CA GLU A 125 22.18 3.12 -11.61
C GLU A 125 21.95 1.77 -12.32
N ALA A 126 22.98 0.99 -12.59
CA ALA A 126 22.85 -0.33 -13.21
C ALA A 126 22.19 -1.33 -12.26
N THR A 127 22.55 -1.27 -11.00
CA THR A 127 21.98 -2.08 -9.93
C THR A 127 20.51 -1.72 -9.68
N HIS A 128 20.14 -0.42 -9.73
CA HIS A 128 18.73 0.02 -9.69
C HIS A 128 17.89 -0.69 -10.76
N THR A 129 18.38 -0.70 -12.00
CA THR A 129 17.67 -1.36 -13.12
C THR A 129 17.45 -2.85 -12.85
N ASP A 130 18.43 -3.56 -12.29
CA ASP A 130 18.31 -4.98 -11.97
C ASP A 130 17.33 -5.23 -10.80
N ILE A 131 17.43 -4.43 -9.74
CA ILE A 131 16.50 -4.47 -8.60
C ILE A 131 15.06 -4.27 -9.07
N LEU A 132 14.80 -3.24 -9.87
CA LEU A 132 13.46 -2.94 -10.36
C LEU A 132 12.94 -4.00 -11.32
N ARG A 133 13.78 -4.59 -12.16
CA ARG A 133 13.41 -5.74 -13.00
C ARG A 133 12.97 -6.94 -12.15
N LYS A 134 13.71 -7.27 -11.09
CA LYS A 134 13.35 -8.34 -10.15
C LYS A 134 12.05 -8.03 -9.40
N LEU A 135 11.88 -6.79 -8.97
CA LEU A 135 10.64 -6.34 -8.32
C LEU A 135 9.44 -6.45 -9.26
N GLY A 136 9.56 -6.01 -10.51
CA GLY A 136 8.51 -6.13 -11.53
C GLY A 136 8.10 -7.58 -11.75
N ARG A 137 9.07 -8.49 -11.80
CA ARG A 137 8.81 -9.93 -11.88
C ARG A 137 8.07 -10.44 -10.66
N ALA A 138 8.54 -10.14 -9.44
CA ALA A 138 7.91 -10.60 -8.20
C ALA A 138 6.45 -10.11 -8.07
N LEU A 139 6.22 -8.83 -8.37
CA LEU A 139 4.90 -8.23 -8.38
C LEU A 139 4.00 -8.87 -9.44
N GLY A 140 4.53 -9.09 -10.64
CA GLY A 140 3.81 -9.74 -11.74
C GLY A 140 3.42 -11.18 -11.41
N MET A 141 4.31 -11.96 -10.82
CA MET A 141 4.03 -13.34 -10.38
C MET A 141 2.93 -13.38 -9.32
N MET A 142 2.95 -12.46 -8.35
CA MET A 142 1.87 -12.34 -7.35
C MET A 142 0.54 -12.00 -8.02
N HIS A 143 0.50 -10.99 -8.87
CA HIS A 143 -0.71 -10.57 -9.58
C HIS A 143 -1.28 -11.68 -10.46
N ALA A 144 -0.44 -12.30 -11.29
CA ALA A 144 -0.86 -13.40 -12.16
C ALA A 144 -1.36 -14.62 -11.37
N GLY A 145 -0.66 -14.96 -10.29
CA GLY A 145 -0.99 -16.13 -9.47
C GLY A 145 -2.21 -15.93 -8.56
N THR A 146 -2.76 -14.73 -8.47
CA THR A 146 -3.92 -14.42 -7.60
C THR A 146 -5.12 -13.84 -8.34
N ALA A 147 -5.05 -13.67 -9.66
CA ALA A 147 -6.09 -13.01 -10.45
C ALA A 147 -7.49 -13.64 -10.28
N ASP A 148 -7.57 -14.96 -10.18
CA ASP A 148 -8.84 -15.70 -10.09
C ASP A 148 -9.20 -16.13 -8.65
N GLU A 149 -8.45 -15.66 -7.62
CA GLU A 149 -8.59 -16.12 -6.23
C GLU A 149 -9.38 -15.15 -5.34
N GLU A 150 -10.07 -14.16 -5.92
CA GLU A 150 -10.81 -13.15 -5.17
C GLU A 150 -11.87 -13.74 -4.24
N ASP A 151 -12.59 -14.76 -4.69
CA ASP A 151 -13.62 -15.43 -3.89
C ASP A 151 -13.02 -16.10 -2.65
N ALA A 152 -11.86 -16.71 -2.77
CA ALA A 152 -11.15 -17.32 -1.64
C ALA A 152 -10.78 -16.27 -0.58
N PHE A 153 -10.27 -15.11 -0.99
CA PHE A 153 -9.98 -14.00 -0.10
C PHE A 153 -11.24 -13.48 0.60
N ASN A 154 -12.31 -13.26 -0.16
CA ASN A 154 -13.59 -12.75 0.35
C ASN A 154 -14.23 -13.72 1.36
N VAL A 155 -14.15 -15.02 1.13
CA VAL A 155 -14.64 -16.04 2.07
C VAL A 155 -13.89 -15.97 3.41
N LEU A 156 -12.57 -15.82 3.37
CA LEU A 156 -11.74 -15.65 4.59
C LEU A 156 -12.13 -14.38 5.34
N LEU A 157 -12.30 -13.26 4.63
CA LEU A 157 -12.69 -11.98 5.20
C LEU A 157 -14.08 -12.06 5.86
N GLN A 158 -15.05 -12.64 5.17
CA GLN A 158 -16.40 -12.86 5.73
C GLN A 158 -16.38 -13.74 6.98
N ARG A 159 -15.58 -14.81 6.98
CA ARG A 159 -15.45 -15.68 8.17
C ARG A 159 -14.84 -14.94 9.35
N MET A 160 -13.82 -14.10 9.11
CA MET A 160 -13.15 -13.34 10.15
C MET A 160 -14.03 -12.25 10.75
N THR A 161 -14.87 -11.61 9.93
CA THR A 161 -15.75 -10.51 10.36
C THR A 161 -17.10 -10.98 10.91
N ARG A 162 -17.54 -12.21 10.60
CA ARG A 162 -18.88 -12.73 10.93
C ARG A 162 -19.28 -12.64 12.41
N SER A 163 -18.35 -12.85 13.32
CA SER A 163 -18.60 -12.84 14.77
C SER A 163 -18.39 -11.48 15.42
N ARG A 164 -18.09 -10.44 14.63
CA ARG A 164 -17.77 -9.10 15.13
C ARG A 164 -18.74 -8.09 14.56
N PRO A 165 -19.56 -7.44 15.41
CA PRO A 165 -20.44 -6.36 14.98
C PRO A 165 -19.62 -5.29 14.23
N ASN A 166 -20.18 -4.70 13.18
CA ASN A 166 -19.63 -3.65 12.35
C ASN A 166 -18.32 -3.97 11.58
N SER A 167 -17.58 -5.03 11.90
CA SER A 167 -16.29 -5.31 11.25
C SER A 167 -16.39 -5.41 9.72
N ALA A 168 -17.45 -6.01 9.19
CA ALA A 168 -17.67 -6.11 7.74
C ALA A 168 -17.88 -4.72 7.10
N ASN A 169 -18.62 -3.82 7.77
CA ASN A 169 -18.86 -2.46 7.31
C ASN A 169 -17.57 -1.63 7.37
N LEU A 170 -16.78 -1.76 8.43
CA LEU A 170 -15.49 -1.11 8.55
C LEU A 170 -14.52 -1.54 7.42
N GLN A 171 -14.53 -2.81 7.02
CA GLN A 171 -13.73 -3.26 5.87
C GLN A 171 -14.19 -2.62 4.55
N LYS A 172 -15.50 -2.53 4.32
CA LYS A 172 -16.05 -1.83 3.14
C LYS A 172 -15.71 -0.34 3.17
N LEU A 173 -15.83 0.29 4.34
CA LEU A 173 -15.46 1.69 4.52
C LEU A 173 -14.00 1.94 4.16
N ARG A 174 -13.08 1.10 4.65
CA ARG A 174 -11.64 1.19 4.29
C ARG A 174 -11.42 1.11 2.78
N ASP A 175 -12.10 0.20 2.08
CA ASP A 175 -12.00 0.09 0.62
C ASP A 175 -12.60 1.32 -0.11
N CYS A 176 -13.76 1.81 0.35
CA CYS A 176 -14.35 3.04 -0.17
C CYS A 176 -13.41 4.24 -0.04
N LEU A 177 -12.78 4.40 1.14
CA LEU A 177 -11.84 5.48 1.41
C LEU A 177 -10.69 5.53 0.42
N LEU A 178 -10.10 4.39 0.09
CA LEU A 178 -9.02 4.33 -0.89
C LEU A 178 -9.46 4.89 -2.25
N SER A 179 -10.67 4.57 -2.70
CA SER A 179 -11.18 5.09 -3.97
C SER A 179 -11.54 6.59 -3.88
N HIS A 180 -12.05 7.03 -2.73
CA HIS A 180 -12.45 8.43 -2.53
C HIS A 180 -11.27 9.38 -2.39
N ARG A 181 -10.11 8.92 -1.93
CA ARG A 181 -8.88 9.75 -1.89
C ARG A 181 -8.57 10.39 -3.24
N ILE A 182 -8.87 9.72 -4.35
CA ILE A 182 -8.67 10.28 -5.70
C ILE A 182 -9.50 11.56 -5.89
N ARG A 183 -10.77 11.55 -5.50
CA ARG A 183 -11.65 12.71 -5.63
C ARG A 183 -11.31 13.81 -4.60
N ILE A 184 -10.98 13.43 -3.39
CA ILE A 184 -10.52 14.38 -2.36
C ILE A 184 -9.30 15.15 -2.88
N GLY A 185 -8.30 14.46 -3.45
CA GLY A 185 -7.13 15.12 -4.03
C GLY A 185 -7.46 16.08 -5.19
N VAL A 186 -8.44 15.73 -6.02
CA VAL A 186 -8.96 16.67 -7.04
C VAL A 186 -9.52 17.93 -6.36
N ASN A 187 -10.35 17.79 -5.34
CA ASN A 187 -10.95 18.92 -4.62
C ASN A 187 -9.88 19.79 -3.92
N VAL A 188 -8.87 19.17 -3.32
CA VAL A 188 -7.75 19.88 -2.65
C VAL A 188 -6.94 20.71 -3.66
N ILE A 189 -6.63 20.14 -4.83
CA ILE A 189 -5.90 20.87 -5.89
C ILE A 189 -6.73 22.06 -6.39
N GLU A 190 -8.03 21.88 -6.62
CA GLU A 190 -8.93 22.96 -7.05
C GLU A 190 -9.09 24.02 -5.98
N GLY A 191 -9.25 23.61 -4.73
CA GLY A 191 -9.30 24.51 -3.56
C GLY A 191 -8.03 25.35 -3.40
N ALA A 192 -6.86 24.82 -3.79
CA ALA A 192 -5.60 25.56 -3.85
C ALA A 192 -5.48 26.50 -5.08
N GLY A 193 -6.56 26.68 -5.85
CA GLY A 193 -6.63 27.56 -7.01
C GLY A 193 -5.91 27.02 -8.26
N VAL A 194 -5.68 25.71 -8.36
CA VAL A 194 -5.09 25.09 -9.53
C VAL A 194 -6.19 24.48 -10.41
N ALA A 195 -6.31 24.94 -11.64
CA ALA A 195 -7.29 24.39 -12.60
C ALA A 195 -6.86 22.98 -13.07
N ILE A 196 -7.77 22.01 -12.97
CA ILE A 196 -7.55 20.65 -13.48
C ILE A 196 -8.18 20.53 -14.87
N PRO A 197 -7.41 20.16 -15.92
CA PRO A 197 -7.94 19.92 -17.26
C PRO A 197 -9.03 18.84 -17.28
N ALA A 198 -9.95 18.93 -18.23
CA ALA A 198 -11.07 17.99 -18.37
C ALA A 198 -10.58 16.55 -18.55
N GLU A 199 -9.52 16.35 -19.34
CA GLU A 199 -8.91 15.04 -19.61
C GLU A 199 -8.38 14.40 -18.33
N VAL A 200 -7.71 15.16 -17.47
CA VAL A 200 -7.18 14.71 -16.18
C VAL A 200 -8.34 14.36 -15.22
N ARG A 201 -9.38 15.20 -15.19
CA ARG A 201 -10.56 14.98 -14.35
C ARG A 201 -11.33 13.72 -14.77
N ILE A 202 -11.52 13.52 -16.08
CA ILE A 202 -12.15 12.31 -16.62
C ILE A 202 -11.31 11.07 -16.27
N ALA A 203 -10.00 11.14 -16.45
CA ALA A 203 -9.09 10.04 -16.11
C ALA A 203 -9.15 9.71 -14.60
N ALA A 204 -9.15 10.73 -13.72
CA ALA A 204 -9.27 10.55 -12.27
C ALA A 204 -10.61 9.87 -11.89
N SER A 205 -11.74 10.32 -12.45
CA SER A 205 -13.04 9.70 -12.20
C SER A 205 -13.12 8.24 -12.70
N ASN A 206 -12.57 7.97 -13.87
CA ASN A 206 -12.55 6.62 -14.44
C ASN A 206 -11.69 5.67 -13.60
N VAL A 207 -10.52 6.12 -13.16
CA VAL A 207 -9.61 5.30 -12.37
C VAL A 207 -10.12 5.09 -10.94
N GLN A 208 -10.82 6.07 -10.36
CA GLN A 208 -11.51 5.91 -9.09
C GLN A 208 -12.50 4.73 -9.14
N SER A 209 -13.35 4.69 -10.16
CA SER A 209 -14.30 3.59 -10.36
C SER A 209 -13.61 2.25 -10.63
N ARG A 210 -12.49 2.29 -11.37
CA ARG A 210 -11.73 1.10 -11.76
C ARG A 210 -10.99 0.45 -10.60
N LEU A 211 -10.54 1.23 -9.62
CA LEU A 211 -9.72 0.74 -8.49
C LEU A 211 -10.33 -0.51 -7.84
N LEU A 212 -11.63 -0.47 -7.53
CA LEU A 212 -12.32 -1.56 -6.85
C LEU A 212 -13.16 -2.46 -7.78
N ARG A 213 -13.37 -2.07 -9.04
CA ARG A 213 -14.31 -2.74 -9.96
C ARG A 213 -13.74 -3.00 -11.35
N GLY A 214 -12.45 -2.74 -11.57
CA GLY A 214 -11.79 -2.96 -12.86
C GLY A 214 -11.67 -4.45 -13.23
N GLY A 215 -11.43 -4.72 -14.52
CA GLY A 215 -11.27 -6.10 -15.02
C GLY A 215 -9.86 -6.68 -14.83
N MET A 216 -8.88 -5.89 -14.37
CA MET A 216 -7.51 -6.36 -14.09
C MET A 216 -7.28 -6.33 -12.57
N ARG A 217 -7.92 -7.25 -11.87
CA ARG A 217 -7.87 -7.32 -10.40
C ARG A 217 -7.15 -8.56 -9.94
N ALA A 218 -6.29 -8.37 -8.94
CA ALA A 218 -5.63 -9.42 -8.21
C ALA A 218 -5.42 -9.00 -6.76
N PHE A 219 -4.82 -9.85 -5.97
CA PHE A 219 -4.34 -9.48 -4.65
C PHE A 219 -3.26 -8.40 -4.77
N THR A 220 -3.49 -7.27 -4.13
CA THR A 220 -2.55 -6.15 -4.03
C THR A 220 -2.24 -5.88 -2.57
N PRO A 221 -0.98 -5.76 -2.15
CA PRO A 221 -0.60 -5.24 -0.84
C PRO A 221 -1.07 -3.79 -0.65
N PHE A 222 -1.09 -3.02 -1.74
CA PHE A 222 -1.44 -1.61 -1.87
C PHE A 222 -0.46 -0.64 -1.20
N ASP A 223 0.17 -1.02 -0.11
CA ASP A 223 1.27 -0.30 0.50
C ASP A 223 2.59 -0.98 0.14
N LEU A 224 3.18 -0.54 -0.97
CA LEU A 224 4.46 -1.02 -1.49
C LEU A 224 5.62 -0.12 -1.05
N THR A 225 5.54 0.52 0.12
CA THR A 225 6.68 1.27 0.64
C THR A 225 7.92 0.39 0.68
N PRO A 226 9.10 0.90 0.30
CA PRO A 226 10.31 0.09 0.18
C PRO A 226 10.72 -0.63 1.47
N ASP A 227 10.29 -0.14 2.63
CA ASP A 227 10.53 -0.81 3.92
C ASP A 227 9.64 -2.05 4.11
N ASN A 228 8.51 -2.14 3.40
CA ASN A 228 7.61 -3.28 3.40
C ASN A 228 7.98 -4.36 2.37
N ILE A 229 9.10 -4.20 1.67
CA ILE A 229 9.58 -5.15 0.67
C ILE A 229 10.96 -5.64 1.08
N VAL A 230 11.11 -6.96 1.27
CA VAL A 230 12.36 -7.59 1.71
C VAL A 230 12.95 -8.41 0.57
N GLU A 231 14.19 -8.09 0.19
CA GLU A 231 14.99 -8.87 -0.74
C GLU A 231 15.73 -9.97 0.03
N THR A 232 15.49 -11.22 -0.38
CA THR A 232 16.28 -12.39 0.03
C THR A 232 17.08 -12.89 -1.16
N ASP A 233 17.96 -13.87 -0.95
CA ASP A 233 18.74 -14.50 -2.04
C ASP A 233 17.85 -15.08 -3.16
N SER A 234 16.62 -15.44 -2.83
CA SER A 234 15.71 -16.14 -3.75
C SER A 234 14.65 -15.26 -4.40
N ALA A 235 14.16 -14.23 -3.71
CA ALA A 235 13.02 -13.43 -4.18
C ALA A 235 12.82 -12.15 -3.39
N PHE A 236 11.93 -11.28 -3.89
CA PHE A 236 11.29 -10.24 -3.10
C PHE A 236 10.06 -10.78 -2.37
N HIS A 237 9.89 -10.33 -1.13
CA HIS A 237 8.77 -10.64 -0.26
C HIS A 237 8.09 -9.38 0.20
N PHE A 238 6.76 -9.34 0.13
CA PHE A 238 5.95 -8.21 0.55
C PHE A 238 5.45 -8.45 1.99
N LEU A 239 5.47 -7.40 2.78
CA LEU A 239 5.05 -7.38 4.18
C LEU A 239 3.94 -6.35 4.38
N ASP A 240 3.38 -6.32 5.58
CA ASP A 240 2.42 -5.31 6.06
C ASP A 240 1.16 -5.19 5.20
N TYR A 241 0.32 -6.20 5.28
CA TYR A 241 -0.89 -6.33 4.47
C TYR A 241 -2.12 -5.62 5.06
N GLU A 242 -1.95 -4.60 5.85
CA GLU A 242 -3.07 -3.90 6.50
C GLU A 242 -4.02 -3.21 5.51
N TRP A 243 -3.52 -2.87 4.32
CA TRP A 243 -4.28 -2.31 3.21
C TRP A 243 -4.56 -3.31 2.08
N ALA A 244 -4.12 -4.55 2.22
CA ALA A 244 -4.24 -5.53 1.15
C ALA A 244 -5.70 -5.83 0.77
N GLY A 245 -5.90 -6.20 -0.49
CA GLY A 245 -7.20 -6.58 -1.03
C GLY A 245 -7.17 -6.81 -2.52
N TYR A 246 -8.33 -7.06 -3.12
CA TYR A 246 -8.48 -7.22 -4.56
C TYR A 246 -8.77 -5.90 -5.23
N ARG A 247 -7.82 -5.41 -6.03
CA ARG A 247 -7.89 -4.09 -6.69
C ARG A 247 -7.27 -4.12 -8.08
N ASP A 248 -7.45 -3.04 -8.83
CA ASP A 248 -6.77 -2.88 -10.12
C ASP A 248 -5.24 -2.87 -9.91
N VAL A 249 -4.58 -3.87 -10.47
CA VAL A 249 -3.14 -4.12 -10.30
C VAL A 249 -2.25 -2.98 -10.82
N THR A 250 -2.78 -2.13 -11.68
CA THR A 250 -2.01 -1.01 -12.22
C THR A 250 -1.74 0.08 -11.18
N PHE A 251 -2.45 0.07 -10.02
CA PHE A 251 -2.13 0.96 -8.90
C PHE A 251 -0.82 0.58 -8.22
N ASP A 252 -0.56 -0.71 -8.04
CA ASP A 252 0.73 -1.17 -7.51
C ASP A 252 1.87 -0.84 -8.50
N VAL A 253 1.62 -1.00 -9.81
CA VAL A 253 2.57 -0.58 -10.85
C VAL A 253 2.82 0.93 -10.78
N ALA A 254 1.75 1.73 -10.68
CA ALA A 254 1.84 3.18 -10.59
C ALA A 254 2.60 3.64 -9.33
N PHE A 255 2.43 2.97 -8.20
CA PHE A 255 3.16 3.26 -6.97
C PHE A 255 4.69 3.18 -7.18
N VAL A 256 5.14 2.13 -7.85
CA VAL A 256 6.57 1.96 -8.17
C VAL A 256 7.02 2.98 -9.21
N VAL A 257 6.26 3.19 -10.28
CA VAL A 257 6.57 4.17 -11.34
C VAL A 257 6.60 5.60 -10.79
N ALA A 258 5.76 5.92 -9.79
CA ALA A 258 5.78 7.18 -9.06
C ALA A 258 7.01 7.35 -8.13
N ARG A 259 7.94 6.39 -8.14
CA ARG A 259 9.24 6.39 -7.44
C ARG A 259 9.15 6.21 -5.92
N PHE A 260 8.06 5.68 -5.41
CA PHE A 260 7.81 5.57 -3.97
C PHE A 260 7.78 6.93 -3.24
N PRO A 261 7.41 7.01 -1.99
CA PRO A 261 7.56 8.24 -1.20
C PRO A 261 9.02 8.67 -1.10
N ALA A 262 9.31 9.95 -1.39
CA ALA A 262 10.67 10.51 -1.49
C ALA A 262 11.50 10.39 -0.21
N PHE A 263 10.83 10.34 0.95
CA PHE A 263 11.53 10.20 2.24
C PHE A 263 12.05 8.77 2.48
N LEU A 264 11.57 7.78 1.71
CA LEU A 264 12.01 6.38 1.81
C LEU A 264 13.04 6.01 0.74
N ALA A 265 13.04 6.69 -0.42
CA ALA A 265 13.97 6.43 -1.51
C ALA A 265 15.03 7.51 -1.59
N ALA A 266 16.31 7.13 -1.50
CA ALA A 266 17.43 8.10 -1.45
C ALA A 266 17.71 8.77 -2.80
N GLN A 267 17.42 8.11 -3.93
CA GLN A 267 17.65 8.64 -5.28
C GLN A 267 16.54 8.18 -6.24
N PRO A 268 16.04 9.07 -7.12
CA PRO A 268 15.11 8.68 -8.16
C PRO A 268 15.80 7.77 -9.16
N PHE A 269 15.17 6.68 -9.54
CA PHE A 269 15.62 5.83 -10.64
C PHE A 269 15.23 6.43 -11.99
N ASN A 270 16.03 6.11 -13.01
CA ASN A 270 15.86 6.66 -14.36
C ASN A 270 14.74 5.97 -15.16
N ALA A 271 14.46 6.49 -16.36
CA ALA A 271 13.45 5.94 -17.25
C ALA A 271 13.74 4.48 -17.65
N GLN A 272 15.02 4.09 -17.85
CA GLN A 272 15.41 2.73 -18.19
C GLN A 272 15.05 1.74 -17.07
N ALA A 273 15.24 2.12 -15.83
CA ALA A 273 14.88 1.28 -14.68
C ALA A 273 13.35 1.11 -14.57
N THR A 274 12.58 2.20 -14.82
CA THR A 274 11.11 2.15 -14.89
C THR A 274 10.63 1.22 -16.01
N GLU A 275 11.21 1.32 -17.21
CA GLU A 275 10.90 0.45 -18.34
C GLU A 275 11.21 -1.02 -18.02
N ALA A 276 12.38 -1.29 -17.43
CA ALA A 276 12.77 -2.65 -17.04
C ALA A 276 11.82 -3.26 -16.00
N PHE A 277 11.27 -2.46 -15.09
CA PHE A 277 10.25 -2.87 -14.14
C PHE A 277 8.93 -3.23 -14.85
N VAL A 278 8.42 -2.32 -15.68
CA VAL A 278 7.14 -2.51 -16.39
C VAL A 278 7.22 -3.71 -17.32
N ASP A 279 8.29 -3.84 -18.08
CA ASP A 279 8.52 -4.97 -18.99
C ASP A 279 8.57 -6.32 -18.25
N ALA A 280 9.23 -6.36 -17.10
CA ALA A 280 9.30 -7.57 -16.29
C ALA A 280 7.92 -7.95 -15.74
N TRP A 281 7.14 -6.97 -15.27
CA TRP A 281 5.78 -7.18 -14.82
C TRP A 281 4.86 -7.67 -15.96
N VAL A 282 4.91 -7.04 -17.13
CA VAL A 282 4.12 -7.45 -18.32
C VAL A 282 4.37 -8.89 -18.70
N ARG A 283 5.62 -9.36 -18.66
CA ARG A 283 5.97 -10.75 -19.01
C ARG A 283 5.26 -11.78 -18.14
N GLU A 284 5.05 -11.47 -16.86
CA GLU A 284 4.39 -12.38 -15.92
C GLU A 284 2.86 -12.34 -16.03
N VAL A 285 2.27 -11.18 -16.36
CA VAL A 285 0.80 -11.02 -16.34
C VAL A 285 0.13 -11.14 -17.71
N ARG A 286 0.87 -11.16 -18.81
CA ARG A 286 0.35 -11.12 -20.18
C ARG A 286 -0.58 -12.28 -20.55
N ASP A 287 -0.39 -13.43 -19.94
CA ASP A 287 -1.20 -14.62 -20.21
C ASP A 287 -2.55 -14.53 -19.46
N VAL A 288 -2.60 -13.80 -18.35
CA VAL A 288 -3.83 -13.51 -17.58
C VAL A 288 -4.57 -12.33 -18.20
N TRP A 289 -3.86 -11.26 -18.55
CA TRP A 289 -4.43 -10.06 -19.17
C TRP A 289 -3.73 -9.74 -20.50
N PRO A 290 -4.12 -10.36 -21.61
CA PRO A 290 -3.47 -10.16 -22.91
C PRO A 290 -3.44 -8.70 -23.39
N SER A 291 -4.36 -7.87 -22.91
CA SER A 291 -4.43 -6.44 -23.25
C SER A 291 -3.19 -5.64 -22.85
N VAL A 292 -2.39 -6.12 -21.86
CA VAL A 292 -1.14 -5.45 -21.47
C VAL A 292 -0.02 -5.56 -22.52
N GLN A 293 -0.18 -6.45 -23.50
CA GLN A 293 0.75 -6.59 -24.62
C GLN A 293 0.57 -5.49 -25.68
N HIS A 294 -0.51 -4.72 -25.61
CA HIS A 294 -0.75 -3.58 -26.48
C HIS A 294 -0.19 -2.30 -25.83
N PRO A 295 0.90 -1.71 -26.35
CA PRO A 295 1.59 -0.59 -25.72
C PRO A 295 0.67 0.58 -25.39
N ASP A 296 -0.20 1.00 -26.30
CA ASP A 296 -1.12 2.11 -26.08
C ASP A 296 -2.12 1.83 -24.96
N THR A 297 -2.62 0.58 -24.87
CA THR A 297 -3.55 0.17 -23.82
C THR A 297 -2.85 0.14 -22.45
N LEU A 298 -1.64 -0.37 -22.40
CA LEU A 298 -0.82 -0.40 -21.19
C LEU A 298 -0.48 1.02 -20.73
N GLN A 299 -0.02 1.85 -21.66
CA GLN A 299 0.30 3.26 -21.42
C GLN A 299 -0.91 3.98 -20.81
N ALA A 300 -2.10 3.83 -21.43
CA ALA A 300 -3.32 4.47 -20.94
C ALA A 300 -3.70 4.00 -19.52
N ARG A 301 -3.57 2.72 -19.25
CA ARG A 301 -3.90 2.15 -17.93
C ARG A 301 -2.97 2.62 -16.84
N ILE A 302 -1.65 2.62 -17.08
CA ILE A 302 -0.65 3.06 -16.10
C ILE A 302 -0.74 4.57 -15.90
N THR A 303 -0.89 5.37 -16.97
CA THR A 303 -1.06 6.83 -16.86
C THR A 303 -2.29 7.17 -16.01
N ALA A 304 -3.44 6.52 -16.25
CA ALA A 304 -4.63 6.73 -15.44
C ALA A 304 -4.40 6.33 -13.96
N ALA A 305 -3.71 5.22 -13.70
CA ALA A 305 -3.37 4.79 -12.34
C ALA A 305 -2.40 5.78 -11.65
N LEU A 306 -1.44 6.35 -12.38
CA LEU A 306 -0.55 7.41 -11.89
C LEU A 306 -1.32 8.69 -11.53
N ILE A 307 -2.31 9.07 -12.34
CA ILE A 307 -3.22 10.18 -12.00
C ILE A 307 -3.94 9.86 -10.69
N GLY A 308 -4.51 8.66 -10.58
CA GLY A 308 -5.19 8.21 -9.36
C GLY A 308 -4.27 8.23 -8.14
N TRP A 309 -3.05 7.77 -8.30
CA TRP A 309 -2.04 7.78 -7.25
C TRP A 309 -1.65 9.21 -6.84
N ALA A 310 -1.35 10.08 -7.81
CA ALA A 310 -1.00 11.48 -7.55
C ALA A 310 -2.11 12.23 -6.83
N MET A 311 -3.37 12.04 -7.23
CA MET A 311 -4.52 12.63 -6.52
C MET A 311 -4.65 12.05 -5.11
N SER A 312 -4.50 10.73 -4.94
CA SER A 312 -4.56 10.09 -3.61
C SER A 312 -3.47 10.60 -2.67
N SER A 313 -2.28 10.89 -3.18
CA SER A 313 -1.17 11.47 -2.39
C SER A 313 -1.50 12.88 -1.93
N VAL A 314 -2.11 13.69 -2.80
CA VAL A 314 -2.57 15.05 -2.42
C VAL A 314 -3.70 14.99 -1.40
N ALA A 315 -4.56 13.98 -1.46
CA ALA A 315 -5.67 13.83 -0.50
C ALA A 315 -5.21 13.66 0.96
N LEU A 316 -3.97 13.26 1.20
CA LEU A 316 -3.39 13.19 2.55
C LEU A 316 -3.17 14.56 3.18
N LEU A 317 -3.29 15.64 2.40
CA LEU A 317 -3.21 17.01 2.87
C LEU A 317 -4.55 17.56 3.38
N ASP A 318 -5.66 16.85 3.14
CA ASP A 318 -6.99 17.32 3.59
C ASP A 318 -7.09 17.18 5.12
N PRO A 319 -7.30 18.29 5.84
CA PRO A 319 -7.39 18.26 7.30
C PRO A 319 -8.74 17.76 7.81
N LEU A 320 -9.75 17.61 6.91
CA LEU A 320 -11.08 17.20 7.32
C LEU A 320 -11.10 15.74 7.74
N SER A 321 -11.75 15.48 8.87
CA SER A 321 -12.12 14.13 9.26
C SER A 321 -13.05 13.50 8.22
N LEU A 322 -13.10 12.20 8.17
CA LEU A 322 -14.00 11.48 7.25
C LEU A 322 -15.47 11.78 7.52
N SER A 323 -15.82 12.03 8.78
CA SER A 323 -17.16 12.46 9.17
C SER A 323 -17.51 13.81 8.56
N GLU A 324 -16.60 14.77 8.67
CA GLU A 324 -16.75 16.09 8.06
C GLU A 324 -16.81 16.03 6.53
N LEU A 325 -15.95 15.20 5.90
CA LEU A 325 -16.01 14.95 4.47
C LEU A 325 -17.36 14.35 4.05
N ALA A 326 -17.87 13.38 4.81
CA ALA A 326 -19.16 12.75 4.52
C ALA A 326 -20.36 13.70 4.73
N GLU A 327 -20.26 14.66 5.64
CA GLU A 327 -21.30 15.68 5.84
C GLU A 327 -21.36 16.68 4.70
N HIS A 328 -20.21 17.02 4.10
CA HIS A 328 -20.12 18.02 3.05
C HIS A 328 -20.15 17.46 1.63
N ASP A 329 -19.91 16.16 1.46
CA ASP A 329 -19.84 15.49 0.15
C ASP A 329 -20.99 14.47 0.00
N GLU A 330 -22.06 14.88 -0.69
CA GLU A 330 -23.23 14.03 -0.96
C GLU A 330 -22.87 12.76 -1.77
N GLN A 331 -21.89 12.87 -2.67
CA GLN A 331 -21.45 11.70 -3.46
C GLN A 331 -20.71 10.69 -2.60
N LEU A 332 -19.86 11.14 -1.68
CA LEU A 332 -19.18 10.27 -0.70
C LEU A 332 -20.22 9.49 0.12
N ARG A 333 -21.25 10.20 0.59
CA ARG A 333 -22.35 9.59 1.33
C ARG A 333 -23.13 8.58 0.48
N ALA A 334 -23.44 8.92 -0.77
CA ALA A 334 -24.13 8.03 -1.69
C ALA A 334 -23.30 6.76 -1.98
N ASP A 335 -22.01 6.89 -2.14
CA ASP A 335 -21.10 5.77 -2.39
C ASP A 335 -20.95 4.86 -1.16
N PHE A 336 -20.96 5.41 0.06
CA PHE A 336 -20.99 4.61 1.29
C PHE A 336 -22.30 3.81 1.40
N VAL A 337 -23.44 4.45 1.13
CA VAL A 337 -24.73 3.76 1.10
C VAL A 337 -24.75 2.67 0.03
N ALA A 338 -24.26 2.97 -1.19
CA ALA A 338 -24.15 2.00 -2.27
C ALA A 338 -23.20 0.82 -1.94
N ALA A 339 -22.18 1.05 -1.14
CA ALA A 339 -21.29 0.01 -0.62
C ALA A 339 -21.93 -0.79 0.53
N GLY A 340 -23.16 -0.43 0.97
CA GLY A 340 -23.86 -1.06 2.09
C GLY A 340 -23.16 -0.78 3.44
N VAL A 341 -22.60 0.40 3.59
CA VAL A 341 -22.07 0.91 4.86
C VAL A 341 -23.23 1.58 5.59
N ASP A 342 -23.79 0.89 6.55
CA ASP A 342 -24.92 1.34 7.37
C ASP A 342 -24.47 1.57 8.83
N VAL A 343 -23.49 2.44 8.98
CA VAL A 343 -22.97 2.82 10.31
C VAL A 343 -22.91 4.33 10.37
N PRO A 344 -23.28 4.97 11.51
CA PRO A 344 -22.85 6.33 11.76
C PRO A 344 -21.34 6.36 11.56
N LEU A 345 -20.86 7.22 10.65
CA LEU A 345 -19.44 7.34 10.42
C LEU A 345 -18.76 7.61 11.78
N PRO A 346 -17.82 6.77 12.21
CA PRO A 346 -17.10 7.06 13.44
C PRO A 346 -16.41 8.41 13.27
N ASP A 347 -16.24 9.14 14.36
CA ASP A 347 -15.39 10.33 14.36
C ASP A 347 -13.95 9.86 14.08
N LEU A 348 -13.56 9.96 12.82
CA LEU A 348 -12.28 9.47 12.31
C LEU A 348 -11.19 10.54 12.33
N GLY A 349 -11.44 11.64 13.06
CA GLY A 349 -10.55 12.78 13.14
C GLY A 349 -9.11 12.51 13.59
N GLY A 350 -8.80 11.28 14.00
CA GLY A 350 -7.43 10.86 14.33
C GLY A 350 -6.83 9.79 13.40
N ALA A 351 -7.63 9.15 12.57
CA ALA A 351 -7.18 7.96 11.83
C ALA A 351 -6.35 8.26 10.58
N LEU A 352 -6.48 9.46 10.02
CA LEU A 352 -5.66 9.92 8.89
C LEU A 352 -4.38 10.64 9.34
N GLU A 353 -4.31 11.04 10.63
CA GLU A 353 -3.19 11.79 11.19
C GLU A 353 -1.99 10.92 11.60
N ALA A 354 -2.06 9.60 11.51
CA ALA A 354 -1.02 8.70 11.99
C ALA A 354 0.27 8.67 11.15
N GLY A 355 0.51 9.67 10.30
CA GLY A 355 1.71 9.70 9.47
C GLY A 355 2.47 11.02 9.43
N VAL A 356 1.80 12.15 9.48
CA VAL A 356 2.45 13.48 9.44
C VAL A 356 1.57 14.42 10.22
N SER A 357 2.10 15.11 11.22
CA SER A 357 1.50 16.34 11.72
C SER A 357 1.48 17.32 10.55
N GLY A 358 0.38 17.33 9.80
CA GLY A 358 0.25 18.12 8.60
C GLY A 358 0.29 19.62 8.92
N PRO A 359 0.65 20.46 7.96
CA PRO A 359 0.53 21.90 8.10
C PRO A 359 -0.94 22.27 8.41
N ASP A 360 -1.15 23.39 9.10
CA ASP A 360 -2.47 23.86 9.58
C ASP A 360 -3.56 23.97 8.48
N SER A 361 -3.19 23.84 7.18
CA SER A 361 -4.13 23.67 6.07
C SER A 361 -3.48 22.98 4.85
N ALA A 362 -4.24 22.13 4.15
CA ALA A 362 -3.84 21.50 2.89
C ALA A 362 -3.43 22.51 1.81
N HIS A 363 -4.03 23.69 1.82
CA HIS A 363 -3.74 24.76 0.88
C HIS A 363 -2.34 25.35 1.05
N ASP A 364 -1.79 25.33 2.27
CA ASP A 364 -0.46 25.88 2.56
C ASP A 364 0.67 25.07 1.91
N VAL A 365 0.55 23.74 1.86
CA VAL A 365 1.54 22.90 1.17
C VAL A 365 1.54 23.16 -0.34
N LEU A 366 0.36 23.36 -0.93
CA LEU A 366 0.21 23.60 -2.37
C LEU A 366 0.40 25.07 -2.77
N ARG A 367 0.70 26.01 -1.83
CA ARG A 367 0.96 27.40 -2.20
C ARG A 367 2.15 27.52 -3.14
N PRO A 368 2.20 28.51 -4.04
CA PRO A 368 3.33 28.73 -4.95
C PRO A 368 4.66 28.87 -4.20
N HIS A 369 5.76 28.45 -4.80
CA HIS A 369 7.10 28.58 -4.23
C HIS A 369 7.41 30.03 -3.78
N SER A 370 6.94 31.04 -4.53
CA SER A 370 7.11 32.45 -4.21
C SER A 370 6.44 32.89 -2.89
N GLN A 371 5.59 32.06 -2.29
CA GLN A 371 4.92 32.31 -1.02
C GLN A 371 5.58 31.60 0.17
N GLY A 372 6.84 31.15 0.00
CA GLY A 372 7.67 30.65 1.11
C GLY A 372 7.96 31.72 2.17
N PRO A 373 8.66 31.37 3.29
CA PRO A 373 9.37 30.11 3.48
C PRO A 373 8.43 28.91 3.80
N PHE A 374 8.95 27.72 3.61
CA PHE A 374 8.30 26.45 3.98
C PHE A 374 8.98 25.84 5.21
N THR A 375 8.22 25.21 6.07
CA THR A 375 8.78 24.41 7.17
C THR A 375 9.51 23.18 6.63
N ALA A 376 10.30 22.48 7.47
CA ALA A 376 10.99 21.27 7.08
C ALA A 376 10.01 20.16 6.64
N ASP A 377 8.88 20.03 7.36
CA ASP A 377 7.84 19.03 7.06
C ASP A 377 7.10 19.37 5.77
N GLU A 378 6.70 20.64 5.57
CA GLU A 378 6.13 21.10 4.30
C GLU A 378 7.08 20.86 3.13
N ALA A 379 8.37 21.14 3.30
CA ALA A 379 9.38 20.93 2.25
C ALA A 379 9.53 19.43 1.89
N LEU A 380 9.42 18.53 2.90
CA LEU A 380 9.46 17.10 2.68
C LEU A 380 8.24 16.63 1.87
N VAL A 381 7.05 17.02 2.27
CA VAL A 381 5.80 16.68 1.59
C VAL A 381 5.76 17.26 0.17
N ARG A 382 6.20 18.52 -0.01
CA ARG A 382 6.29 19.16 -1.32
C ARG A 382 7.23 18.41 -2.25
N ARG A 383 8.37 17.95 -1.73
CA ARG A 383 9.33 17.14 -2.51
C ARG A 383 8.69 15.83 -2.96
N ASP A 384 8.01 15.14 -2.08
CA ASP A 384 7.34 13.87 -2.38
C ASP A 384 6.27 14.03 -3.47
N LEU A 385 5.38 15.01 -3.31
CA LEU A 385 4.36 15.32 -4.30
C LEU A 385 4.97 15.77 -5.64
N ARG A 386 6.02 16.60 -5.60
CA ARG A 386 6.73 17.04 -6.81
C ARG A 386 7.27 15.85 -7.59
N GLU A 387 7.97 14.93 -6.94
CA GLU A 387 8.52 13.72 -7.59
C GLU A 387 7.44 12.83 -8.17
N THR A 388 6.30 12.72 -7.49
CA THR A 388 5.11 12.02 -8.01
C THR A 388 4.57 12.67 -9.29
N PHE A 389 4.42 14.00 -9.32
CA PHE A 389 3.97 14.72 -10.52
C PHE A 389 5.02 14.75 -11.63
N GLU A 390 6.31 14.85 -11.32
CA GLU A 390 7.41 14.68 -12.30
C GLU A 390 7.38 13.30 -12.96
N SER A 391 7.10 12.25 -12.18
CA SER A 391 6.97 10.89 -12.70
C SER A 391 5.74 10.72 -13.59
N LEU A 392 4.59 11.29 -13.20
CA LEU A 392 3.39 11.33 -14.02
C LEU A 392 3.66 12.06 -15.36
N ALA A 393 4.33 13.21 -15.30
CA ALA A 393 4.68 13.96 -16.51
C ALA A 393 5.60 13.15 -17.43
N ALA A 394 6.68 12.58 -16.90
CA ALA A 394 7.63 11.79 -17.67
C ALA A 394 6.96 10.56 -18.32
N PHE A 395 6.05 9.91 -17.62
CA PHE A 395 5.34 8.76 -18.14
C PHE A 395 4.30 9.16 -19.21
N ALA A 396 3.60 10.28 -19.02
CA ALA A 396 2.67 10.81 -20.01
C ALA A 396 3.37 11.28 -21.31
N ASP A 397 4.56 11.89 -21.20
CA ASP A 397 5.34 12.37 -22.36
C ASP A 397 5.76 11.24 -23.32
N ALA A 398 5.88 10.02 -22.82
CA ALA A 398 6.18 8.83 -23.62
C ALA A 398 4.97 8.32 -24.44
N GLY A 399 3.76 8.80 -24.18
CA GLY A 399 2.55 8.37 -24.85
C GLY A 399 2.27 9.12 -26.18
N ALA A 400 1.69 8.42 -27.16
CA ALA A 400 1.43 8.97 -28.50
C ALA A 400 0.09 9.74 -28.61
N ASP A 401 -0.86 9.55 -27.69
CA ASP A 401 -2.17 10.20 -27.73
C ASP A 401 -2.04 11.69 -27.38
N PRO A 402 -2.66 12.61 -28.15
CA PRO A 402 -2.68 14.04 -27.84
C PRO A 402 -3.16 14.40 -26.42
N ALA A 403 -4.04 13.59 -25.82
CA ALA A 403 -4.51 13.78 -24.45
C ALA A 403 -3.35 13.71 -23.42
N TYR A 404 -2.29 12.97 -23.72
CA TYR A 404 -1.11 12.90 -22.84
C TYR A 404 -0.36 14.23 -22.76
N ARG A 405 -0.42 15.05 -23.80
CA ARG A 405 0.16 16.40 -23.77
C ARG A 405 -0.47 17.27 -22.68
N THR A 406 -1.80 17.22 -22.58
CA THR A 406 -2.54 17.94 -21.53
C THR A 406 -2.20 17.42 -20.13
N ILE A 407 -2.08 16.08 -19.98
CA ILE A 407 -1.68 15.45 -18.71
C ILE A 407 -0.25 15.85 -18.33
N TYR A 408 0.68 15.81 -19.28
CA TYR A 408 2.05 16.26 -19.10
C TYR A 408 2.13 17.71 -18.63
N GLU A 409 1.47 18.64 -19.33
CA GLU A 409 1.49 20.07 -19.00
C GLU A 409 0.90 20.35 -17.63
N PHE A 410 -0.18 19.68 -17.25
CA PHE A 410 -0.77 19.75 -15.92
C PHE A 410 0.19 19.26 -14.84
N ALA A 411 0.78 18.07 -15.03
CA ALA A 411 1.69 17.49 -14.06
C ALA A 411 2.97 18.32 -13.90
N GLN A 412 3.54 18.84 -14.99
CA GLN A 412 4.69 19.75 -14.97
C GLN A 412 4.38 21.06 -14.23
N ALA A 413 3.22 21.64 -14.48
CA ALA A 413 2.81 22.87 -13.80
C ALA A 413 2.68 22.68 -12.27
N LEU A 414 2.16 21.54 -11.83
CA LEU A 414 2.10 21.21 -10.40
C LEU A 414 3.48 20.91 -9.82
N ALA A 415 4.32 20.15 -10.52
CA ALA A 415 5.69 19.91 -10.10
C ALA A 415 6.49 21.22 -9.94
N GLU A 416 6.33 22.15 -10.88
CA GLU A 416 6.98 23.49 -10.81
C GLU A 416 6.46 24.31 -9.62
N ARG A 417 5.15 24.28 -9.37
CA ARG A 417 4.54 24.95 -8.21
C ARG A 417 5.08 24.44 -6.88
N LEU A 418 5.45 23.17 -6.81
CA LEU A 418 5.94 22.48 -5.60
C LEU A 418 7.46 22.56 -5.39
N ARG A 419 8.20 23.23 -6.24
CA ARG A 419 9.65 23.47 -6.09
C ARG A 419 10.07 24.23 -4.84
#